data_737bf2f786365852be375afb8cdc00a8
#
_entry.id   737bf2f786365852be375afb8cdc00a8
#
_cell.length_a   1.000
_cell.length_b   1.000
_cell.length_c   1.000
_cell.angle_alpha   90.00
_cell.angle_beta   90.00
_cell.angle_gamma   90.00
#
_symmetry.space_group_name_H-M   'P 1'
#
loop_
_entity.id
_entity.type
_entity.pdbx_description
1 polymer ?
#
loop_
_entity_poly.entity_id
_entity_poly.type
_entity_poly.pdbx_seq_one_letter_code
_entity_poly.pdbx_strand_id
1 'polypeptide(L)'
;MDPNLPVITTREMRALDINAEYFGVSRLQLMENAGRNVAVEIAARFRPKETTVAVFCGLGGNGGDGFVASRHLACFGFDVHVILAGRSTRIADENAKRNWEAIKSLRRSIRIYEVTDSSVIPEVKADVVVDALLGTGLRGPPRPPISQMIKMINEMDAFRVAVDIPSGINSESGEVLGEAVKADLTITFHKAKPGLLKAEEYVGELIIKHIGIPPEIEKFAGPGDVIVALKPRPPESHKGDFGRLLIVGGSETYSGAPVLAALAALRAGVDLAYIAAPRETAYAISSFSPDLITLKLEGDHLSGDNLPVIRRVLERATAMIIGPGLGLHRETADAVNILIKEAERLKIPVLLDADGLKAFAESKRRLETSAVLTPHAGEYRMLTGSILPDDIDERAEVVRKTAQDLDAVILLKGHIDIISDGYRIKLNFTGNPGMTVGGTGDVLSGIVGAYLSWGADPFEAAVAGAFINGAAGDFVKAEKGYHMVASDLLEWIPKIMNDPMSHLNLKTKSHWGLMRGST
;
A
#
# COMPACT_ATOMS: atom_id res chain seq x y z
N MET A 1 23.51 7.59 13.83
CA MET A 1 22.67 6.34 13.84
C MET A 1 23.24 5.31 12.84
N ASP A 2 22.98 3.99 13.05
CA ASP A 2 23.42 2.93 12.13
C ASP A 2 22.74 3.10 10.76
N PRO A 3 23.48 3.23 9.65
CA PRO A 3 22.92 3.39 8.31
C PRO A 3 22.20 2.14 7.80
N ASN A 4 22.35 1.00 8.47
CA ASN A 4 21.72 -0.27 8.11
C ASN A 4 20.43 -0.56 8.88
N LEU A 5 19.91 0.41 9.66
CA LEU A 5 18.65 0.23 10.38
C LEU A 5 17.50 -0.02 9.39
N PRO A 6 16.64 -1.03 9.65
CA PRO A 6 15.47 -1.26 8.82
C PRO A 6 14.49 -0.08 8.92
N VAL A 7 14.11 0.45 7.77
CA VAL A 7 13.23 1.63 7.67
C VAL A 7 11.91 1.24 7.02
N ILE A 8 10.82 1.87 7.45
CA ILE A 8 9.49 1.74 6.87
C ILE A 8 8.80 3.10 6.84
N THR A 9 8.22 3.47 5.71
CA THR A 9 7.42 4.69 5.60
C THR A 9 6.10 4.55 6.37
N THR A 10 5.51 5.67 6.76
CA THR A 10 4.18 5.69 7.40
C THR A 10 3.11 5.03 6.52
N ARG A 11 3.23 5.20 5.22
CA ARG A 11 2.31 4.63 4.23
C ARG A 11 2.41 3.11 4.19
N GLU A 12 3.63 2.56 4.12
CA GLU A 12 3.89 1.13 4.17
C GLU A 12 3.46 0.52 5.52
N MET A 13 3.76 1.21 6.64
CA MET A 13 3.33 0.74 7.96
C MET A 13 1.81 0.67 8.06
N ARG A 14 1.09 1.67 7.53
CA ARG A 14 -0.38 1.65 7.48
C ARG A 14 -0.91 0.47 6.66
N ALA A 15 -0.30 0.17 5.51
CA ALA A 15 -0.66 -1.01 4.73
C ALA A 15 -0.43 -2.30 5.53
N LEU A 16 0.72 -2.37 6.21
CA LEU A 16 1.11 -3.52 7.00
C LEU A 16 0.18 -3.78 8.19
N ASP A 17 -0.26 -2.74 8.91
CA ASP A 17 -1.23 -2.86 10.01
C ASP A 17 -2.57 -3.45 9.53
N ILE A 18 -3.04 -3.03 8.35
CA ILE A 18 -4.27 -3.56 7.75
C ILE A 18 -4.06 -5.00 7.29
N ASN A 19 -2.92 -5.29 6.66
CA ASN A 19 -2.57 -6.64 6.23
C ASN A 19 -2.41 -7.58 7.42
N ALA A 20 -1.81 -7.12 8.53
CA ALA A 20 -1.72 -7.90 9.76
C ALA A 20 -3.11 -8.36 10.25
N GLU A 21 -4.08 -7.45 10.27
CA GLU A 21 -5.47 -7.77 10.64
C GLU A 21 -6.10 -8.78 9.66
N TYR A 22 -5.90 -8.61 8.37
CA TYR A 22 -6.36 -9.55 7.34
C TYR A 22 -5.74 -10.95 7.48
N PHE A 23 -4.48 -11.02 7.94
CA PHE A 23 -3.77 -12.29 8.21
C PHE A 23 -3.96 -12.82 9.64
N GLY A 24 -4.84 -12.20 10.45
CA GLY A 24 -5.28 -12.71 11.76
C GLY A 24 -4.55 -12.11 12.96
N VAL A 25 -3.69 -11.12 12.79
CA VAL A 25 -3.06 -10.36 13.88
C VAL A 25 -3.80 -9.03 14.04
N SER A 26 -4.71 -8.94 15.00
CA SER A 26 -5.56 -7.76 15.17
C SER A 26 -4.75 -6.52 15.59
N ARG A 27 -5.22 -5.34 15.18
CA ARG A 27 -4.61 -4.06 15.61
C ARG A 27 -4.61 -3.89 17.13
N LEU A 28 -5.58 -4.48 17.82
CA LEU A 28 -5.61 -4.47 19.29
C LEU A 28 -4.39 -5.25 19.86
N GLN A 29 -4.02 -6.39 19.24
CA GLN A 29 -2.82 -7.14 19.64
C GLN A 29 -1.53 -6.36 19.33
N LEU A 30 -1.46 -5.68 18.18
CA LEU A 30 -0.32 -4.82 17.85
C LEU A 30 -0.15 -3.69 18.86
N MET A 31 -1.24 -2.97 19.20
CA MET A 31 -1.26 -1.92 20.21
C MET A 31 -0.90 -2.43 21.62
N GLU A 32 -1.37 -3.62 21.98
CA GLU A 32 -1.00 -4.27 23.25
C GLU A 32 0.50 -4.53 23.34
N ASN A 33 1.10 -5.06 22.25
CA ASN A 33 2.54 -5.31 22.18
C ASN A 33 3.34 -4.00 22.20
N ALA A 34 2.88 -2.97 21.49
CA ALA A 34 3.52 -1.65 21.45
C ALA A 34 3.61 -1.02 22.84
N GLY A 35 2.48 -0.84 23.51
CA GLY A 35 2.46 -0.24 24.84
C GLY A 35 3.15 -1.10 25.91
N ARG A 36 3.04 -2.44 25.81
CA ARG A 36 3.80 -3.34 26.69
C ARG A 36 5.32 -3.17 26.52
N ASN A 37 5.81 -3.03 25.31
CA ASN A 37 7.23 -2.80 25.05
C ASN A 37 7.71 -1.49 25.67
N VAL A 38 6.91 -0.42 25.60
CA VAL A 38 7.24 0.85 26.28
C VAL A 38 7.38 0.64 27.79
N ALA A 39 6.41 -0.03 28.41
CA ALA A 39 6.44 -0.29 29.85
C ALA A 39 7.64 -1.16 30.27
N VAL A 40 7.98 -2.17 29.48
CA VAL A 40 9.12 -3.06 29.75
C VAL A 40 10.46 -2.29 29.68
N GLU A 41 10.62 -1.40 28.68
CA GLU A 41 11.84 -0.60 28.55
C GLU A 41 12.01 0.40 29.71
N ILE A 42 10.92 1.00 30.20
CA ILE A 42 10.95 1.86 31.36
C ILE A 42 11.29 1.04 32.61
N ALA A 43 10.67 -0.12 32.79
CA ALA A 43 10.94 -1.00 33.96
C ALA A 43 12.36 -1.59 33.97
N ALA A 44 13.02 -1.68 32.81
CA ALA A 44 14.42 -2.09 32.73
C ALA A 44 15.40 -1.00 33.21
N ARG A 45 14.98 0.27 33.21
CA ARG A 45 15.83 1.44 33.55
C ARG A 45 15.51 2.03 34.92
N PHE A 46 14.26 1.93 35.37
CA PHE A 46 13.76 2.56 36.59
C PHE A 46 13.17 1.54 37.55
N ARG A 47 13.26 1.86 38.85
CA ARG A 47 12.73 0.99 39.89
C ARG A 47 11.25 1.27 40.14
N PRO A 48 10.34 0.27 39.98
CA PRO A 48 8.96 0.40 40.45
C PRO A 48 8.94 0.81 41.93
N LYS A 49 7.87 1.43 42.41
CA LYS A 49 7.65 1.98 43.76
C LYS A 49 8.47 3.21 44.14
N GLU A 50 9.61 3.47 43.46
CA GLU A 50 10.47 4.65 43.70
C GLU A 50 10.30 5.70 42.59
N THR A 51 9.55 5.36 41.53
CA THR A 51 9.47 6.16 40.29
C THR A 51 8.02 6.53 39.98
N THR A 52 7.78 7.80 39.77
CA THR A 52 6.53 8.36 39.25
C THR A 52 6.64 8.51 37.75
N VAL A 53 5.63 8.02 37.01
CA VAL A 53 5.56 8.09 35.55
C VAL A 53 4.37 8.93 35.11
N ALA A 54 4.60 10.01 34.37
CA ALA A 54 3.56 10.81 33.73
C ALA A 54 3.44 10.43 32.25
N VAL A 55 2.29 9.92 31.82
CA VAL A 55 2.01 9.49 30.45
C VAL A 55 1.08 10.49 29.77
N PHE A 56 1.59 11.27 28.85
CA PHE A 56 0.83 12.23 28.06
C PHE A 56 0.27 11.54 26.82
N CYS A 57 -1.04 11.42 26.74
CA CYS A 57 -1.73 10.66 25.71
C CYS A 57 -2.56 11.55 24.78
N GLY A 58 -2.44 11.33 23.47
CA GLY A 58 -3.34 11.91 22.48
C GLY A 58 -4.64 11.11 22.32
N LEU A 59 -5.47 11.55 21.37
CA LEU A 59 -6.78 10.94 21.06
C LEU A 59 -6.72 9.86 19.95
N GLY A 60 -5.53 9.58 19.42
CA GLY A 60 -5.30 8.59 18.36
C GLY A 60 -4.65 7.30 18.83
N GLY A 61 -4.13 6.52 17.89
CA GLY A 61 -3.46 5.24 18.15
C GLY A 61 -2.26 5.36 19.10
N ASN A 62 -1.43 6.39 18.94
CA ASN A 62 -0.27 6.63 19.82
C ASN A 62 -0.70 6.81 21.29
N GLY A 63 -1.81 7.54 21.52
CA GLY A 63 -2.43 7.62 22.85
C GLY A 63 -2.91 6.25 23.35
N GLY A 64 -3.40 5.40 22.44
CA GLY A 64 -3.76 4.01 22.73
C GLY A 64 -2.58 3.19 23.25
N ASP A 65 -1.42 3.31 22.61
CA ASP A 65 -0.17 2.69 23.08
C ASP A 65 0.22 3.21 24.47
N GLY A 66 0.02 4.52 24.71
CA GLY A 66 0.20 5.15 26.04
C GLY A 66 -0.75 4.59 27.10
N PHE A 67 -2.02 4.30 26.76
CA PHE A 67 -2.95 3.68 27.71
C PHE A 67 -2.53 2.26 28.06
N VAL A 68 -2.10 1.47 27.08
CA VAL A 68 -1.56 0.13 27.31
C VAL A 68 -0.30 0.20 28.18
N ALA A 69 0.65 1.10 27.86
CA ALA A 69 1.86 1.32 28.63
C ALA A 69 1.52 1.66 30.09
N SER A 70 0.57 2.57 30.31
CA SER A 70 0.11 2.98 31.65
C SER A 70 -0.40 1.80 32.48
N ARG A 71 -1.18 0.92 31.85
CA ARG A 71 -1.71 -0.29 32.52
C ARG A 71 -0.59 -1.25 32.93
N HIS A 72 0.39 -1.50 32.04
CA HIS A 72 1.53 -2.36 32.34
C HIS A 72 2.45 -1.75 33.40
N LEU A 73 2.73 -0.45 33.34
CA LEU A 73 3.52 0.26 34.35
C LEU A 73 2.86 0.15 35.75
N ALA A 74 1.55 0.33 35.83
CA ALA A 74 0.80 0.14 37.07
C ALA A 74 0.91 -1.32 37.59
N CYS A 75 0.84 -2.32 36.68
CA CYS A 75 1.06 -3.73 37.03
C CYS A 75 2.47 -4.00 37.56
N PHE A 76 3.48 -3.28 37.06
CA PHE A 76 4.87 -3.38 37.54
C PHE A 76 5.08 -2.66 38.88
N GLY A 77 4.11 -1.84 39.32
CA GLY A 77 4.12 -1.14 40.62
C GLY A 77 4.67 0.28 40.56
N PHE A 78 4.68 0.93 39.40
CA PHE A 78 4.96 2.36 39.24
C PHE A 78 3.77 3.21 39.73
N ASP A 79 4.04 4.44 40.19
CA ASP A 79 3.03 5.46 40.40
C ASP A 79 2.73 6.14 39.06
N VAL A 80 1.52 5.90 38.49
CA VAL A 80 1.20 6.27 37.12
C VAL A 80 0.15 7.37 37.06
N HIS A 81 0.48 8.44 36.31
CA HIS A 81 -0.40 9.55 35.99
C HIS A 81 -0.65 9.60 34.47
N VAL A 82 -1.89 9.50 34.04
CA VAL A 82 -2.28 9.64 32.63
C VAL A 82 -2.90 11.00 32.38
N ILE A 83 -2.31 11.75 31.47
CA ILE A 83 -2.75 13.09 31.06
C ILE A 83 -3.28 13.00 29.63
N LEU A 84 -4.60 12.96 29.45
CA LEU A 84 -5.25 12.88 28.15
C LEU A 84 -5.41 14.28 27.54
N ALA A 85 -4.87 14.51 26.36
CA ALA A 85 -4.97 15.77 25.63
C ALA A 85 -6.32 15.92 24.92
N GLY A 86 -7.37 16.16 25.66
CA GLY A 86 -8.73 16.32 25.16
C GLY A 86 -9.77 15.57 25.99
N ARG A 87 -10.97 15.44 25.42
CA ARG A 87 -12.07 14.68 26.02
C ARG A 87 -12.02 13.23 25.55
N SER A 88 -12.15 12.28 26.46
CA SER A 88 -12.17 10.83 26.16
C SER A 88 -13.26 10.43 25.15
N THR A 89 -14.37 11.19 25.08
CA THR A 89 -15.44 11.00 24.09
C THR A 89 -14.99 11.29 22.64
N ARG A 90 -13.82 11.91 22.46
CA ARG A 90 -13.22 12.21 21.14
C ARG A 90 -12.11 11.24 20.73
N ILE A 91 -11.87 10.19 21.50
CA ILE A 91 -10.94 9.13 21.08
C ILE A 91 -11.51 8.48 19.81
N ALA A 92 -10.78 8.63 18.70
CA ALA A 92 -11.26 8.24 17.39
C ALA A 92 -10.93 6.77 17.02
N ASP A 93 -9.82 6.25 17.54
CA ASP A 93 -9.39 4.87 17.28
C ASP A 93 -10.12 3.90 18.24
N GLU A 94 -10.80 2.89 17.70
CA GLU A 94 -11.60 1.95 18.49
C GLU A 94 -10.73 1.08 19.44
N ASN A 95 -9.48 0.78 19.07
CA ASN A 95 -8.58 0.01 19.93
C ASN A 95 -8.05 0.88 21.07
N ALA A 96 -7.73 2.15 20.77
CA ALA A 96 -7.40 3.14 21.80
C ALA A 96 -8.57 3.35 22.77
N LYS A 97 -9.81 3.43 22.26
CA LYS A 97 -11.01 3.55 23.10
C LYS A 97 -11.22 2.35 24.03
N ARG A 98 -11.00 1.13 23.52
CA ARG A 98 -11.05 -0.09 24.37
C ARG A 98 -10.00 -0.05 25.47
N ASN A 99 -8.77 0.38 25.17
CA ASN A 99 -7.70 0.49 26.16
C ASN A 99 -7.96 1.65 27.15
N TRP A 100 -8.57 2.75 26.70
CA TRP A 100 -9.04 3.80 27.60
C TRP A 100 -10.06 3.30 28.60
N GLU A 101 -11.09 2.58 28.15
CA GLU A 101 -12.11 2.03 29.06
C GLU A 101 -11.50 1.04 30.07
N ALA A 102 -10.45 0.30 29.66
CA ALA A 102 -9.74 -0.59 30.57
C ALA A 102 -9.03 0.19 31.69
N ILE A 103 -8.33 1.28 31.40
CA ILE A 103 -7.61 2.06 32.44
C ILE A 103 -8.54 2.95 33.26
N LYS A 104 -9.64 3.42 32.69
CA LYS A 104 -10.62 4.32 33.35
C LYS A 104 -11.21 3.72 34.63
N SER A 105 -11.29 2.40 34.70
CA SER A 105 -11.76 1.69 35.90
C SER A 105 -10.66 1.48 36.96
N LEU A 106 -9.36 1.69 36.61
CA LEU A 106 -8.22 1.41 37.48
C LEU A 106 -7.78 2.59 38.35
N ARG A 107 -8.71 3.42 38.84
CA ARG A 107 -8.45 4.69 39.56
C ARG A 107 -7.67 4.55 40.87
N ARG A 108 -7.49 3.34 41.39
CA ARG A 108 -6.62 3.08 42.56
C ARG A 108 -5.14 2.95 42.18
N SER A 109 -4.86 2.54 40.95
CA SER A 109 -3.51 2.28 40.44
C SER A 109 -3.03 3.32 39.46
N ILE A 110 -3.97 4.08 38.83
CA ILE A 110 -3.66 5.08 37.79
C ILE A 110 -4.47 6.35 38.11
N ARG A 111 -3.77 7.49 38.18
CA ARG A 111 -4.42 8.80 38.25
C ARG A 111 -4.67 9.32 36.85
N ILE A 112 -5.88 9.74 36.54
CA ILE A 112 -6.31 10.15 35.21
C ILE A 112 -6.77 11.59 35.21
N TYR A 113 -6.26 12.39 34.25
CA TYR A 113 -6.61 13.79 34.02
C TYR A 113 -7.04 13.96 32.57
N GLU A 114 -8.25 14.51 32.33
CA GLU A 114 -8.69 14.92 30.99
C GLU A 114 -8.46 16.43 30.84
N VAL A 115 -7.58 16.82 29.91
CA VAL A 115 -7.18 18.21 29.69
C VAL A 115 -7.86 18.73 28.44
N THR A 116 -8.91 19.52 28.65
CA THR A 116 -9.71 20.10 27.54
C THR A 116 -9.27 21.51 27.15
N ASP A 117 -8.47 22.12 27.99
CA ASP A 117 -7.94 23.49 27.84
C ASP A 117 -6.54 23.56 28.44
N SER A 118 -5.69 24.42 27.87
CA SER A 118 -4.29 24.58 28.32
C SER A 118 -4.16 25.11 29.76
N SER A 119 -5.16 25.79 30.27
CA SER A 119 -5.17 26.36 31.65
C SER A 119 -5.38 25.29 32.72
N VAL A 120 -5.80 24.07 32.34
CA VAL A 120 -6.09 22.97 33.29
C VAL A 120 -5.10 21.80 33.15
N ILE A 121 -3.94 22.04 32.52
CA ILE A 121 -2.86 21.03 32.49
C ILE A 121 -2.36 20.82 33.93
N PRO A 122 -2.42 19.59 34.49
CA PRO A 122 -2.01 19.35 35.87
C PRO A 122 -0.48 19.47 36.01
N GLU A 123 -0.04 20.09 37.07
CA GLU A 123 1.37 20.02 37.50
C GLU A 123 1.60 18.64 38.15
N VAL A 124 2.31 17.78 37.42
CA VAL A 124 2.71 16.44 37.90
C VAL A 124 4.24 16.42 38.00
N LYS A 125 4.74 16.18 39.20
CA LYS A 125 6.17 15.84 39.37
C LYS A 125 6.37 14.38 39.02
N ALA A 126 7.18 14.11 38.01
CA ALA A 126 7.47 12.77 37.55
C ALA A 126 8.96 12.59 37.31
N ASP A 127 9.45 11.38 37.55
CA ASP A 127 10.83 10.97 37.25
C ASP A 127 10.96 10.57 35.78
N VAL A 128 9.86 10.05 35.21
CA VAL A 128 9.76 9.64 33.79
C VAL A 128 8.52 10.27 33.17
N VAL A 129 8.71 10.85 31.99
CA VAL A 129 7.61 11.34 31.16
C VAL A 129 7.53 10.50 29.89
N VAL A 130 6.33 10.00 29.59
CA VAL A 130 6.05 9.27 28.34
C VAL A 130 5.24 10.17 27.42
N ASP A 131 5.82 10.49 26.28
CA ASP A 131 5.17 11.21 25.18
C ASP A 131 4.45 10.20 24.25
N ALA A 132 3.15 10.12 24.41
CA ALA A 132 2.21 9.38 23.56
C ALA A 132 1.14 10.32 22.99
N LEU A 133 1.48 11.62 22.75
CA LEU A 133 0.54 12.63 22.28
C LEU A 133 0.21 12.46 20.80
N LEU A 134 1.24 12.50 19.94
CA LEU A 134 1.11 12.46 18.49
C LEU A 134 2.06 11.41 17.91
N GLY A 135 1.57 10.62 16.97
CA GLY A 135 2.36 9.66 16.22
C GLY A 135 2.56 10.10 14.76
N THR A 136 2.72 9.13 13.87
CA THR A 136 3.01 9.30 12.44
C THR A 136 1.94 10.05 11.62
N GLY A 137 0.75 10.28 12.16
CA GLY A 137 -0.36 10.98 11.49
C GLY A 137 -0.30 12.52 11.48
N LEU A 138 0.78 13.11 11.99
CA LEU A 138 0.91 14.58 12.10
C LEU A 138 1.00 15.25 10.72
N ARG A 139 0.11 16.25 10.46
CA ARG A 139 0.02 16.99 9.18
C ARG A 139 0.19 18.51 9.33
N GLY A 140 0.81 18.97 10.39
CA GLY A 140 1.01 20.40 10.63
C GLY A 140 1.35 20.66 12.08
N PRO A 141 1.57 21.92 12.49
CA PRO A 141 2.01 22.23 13.84
C PRO A 141 0.99 21.75 14.89
N PRO A 142 1.46 21.18 16.03
CA PRO A 142 0.62 20.83 17.14
C PRO A 142 -0.19 22.02 17.65
N ARG A 143 -1.48 21.79 17.94
CA ARG A 143 -2.39 22.84 18.44
C ARG A 143 -2.59 22.70 19.96
N PRO A 144 -3.02 23.78 20.66
CA PRO A 144 -3.44 23.68 22.06
C PRO A 144 -4.50 22.60 22.29
N PRO A 145 -4.45 21.86 23.42
CA PRO A 145 -3.47 21.93 24.50
C PRO A 145 -2.17 21.17 24.24
N ILE A 146 -2.04 20.43 23.13
CA ILE A 146 -0.88 19.56 22.84
C ILE A 146 0.42 20.38 22.74
N SER A 147 0.39 21.53 22.09
CA SER A 147 1.60 22.37 21.95
C SER A 147 2.12 22.87 23.32
N GLN A 148 1.25 23.17 24.27
CA GLN A 148 1.64 23.54 25.65
C GLN A 148 2.15 22.32 26.42
N MET A 149 1.55 21.15 26.20
CA MET A 149 2.04 19.91 26.82
C MET A 149 3.45 19.56 26.33
N ILE A 150 3.74 19.74 25.05
CA ILE A 150 5.09 19.53 24.49
C ILE A 150 6.10 20.45 25.18
N LYS A 151 5.77 21.75 25.34
CA LYS A 151 6.62 22.71 26.09
C LYS A 151 6.85 22.26 27.52
N MET A 152 5.75 21.92 28.21
CA MET A 152 5.82 21.41 29.59
C MET A 152 6.70 20.17 29.72
N ILE A 153 6.53 19.19 28.82
CA ILE A 153 7.37 17.97 28.79
C ILE A 153 8.86 18.33 28.64
N ASN A 154 9.19 19.27 27.78
CA ASN A 154 10.59 19.71 27.56
C ASN A 154 11.17 20.46 28.77
N GLU A 155 10.35 21.13 29.57
CA GLU A 155 10.74 21.89 30.76
C GLU A 155 10.80 21.02 32.04
N MET A 156 10.20 19.83 32.04
CA MET A 156 10.22 18.93 33.19
C MET A 156 11.63 18.36 33.42
N ASP A 157 12.07 18.35 34.67
CA ASP A 157 13.29 17.62 35.11
C ASP A 157 12.96 16.13 35.25
N ALA A 158 12.86 15.44 34.10
CA ALA A 158 12.43 14.06 34.00
C ALA A 158 13.05 13.39 32.78
N PHE A 159 13.20 12.06 32.82
CA PHE A 159 13.61 11.27 31.66
C PHE A 159 12.46 11.12 30.67
N ARG A 160 12.64 11.56 29.44
CA ARG A 160 11.60 11.66 28.41
C ARG A 160 11.65 10.47 27.46
N VAL A 161 10.56 9.72 27.40
CA VAL A 161 10.38 8.55 26.52
C VAL A 161 9.33 8.87 25.46
N ALA A 162 9.71 8.87 24.19
CA ALA A 162 8.76 9.04 23.09
C ALA A 162 8.26 7.67 22.59
N VAL A 163 6.94 7.60 22.39
CA VAL A 163 6.26 6.42 21.83
C VAL A 163 6.18 6.57 20.33
N ASP A 164 6.76 5.64 19.61
CA ASP A 164 6.89 5.54 18.16
C ASP A 164 7.69 6.67 17.50
N ILE A 165 7.33 7.92 17.72
CA ILE A 165 8.02 9.12 17.23
C ILE A 165 7.82 10.27 18.22
N PRO A 166 8.83 11.14 18.48
CA PRO A 166 8.63 12.30 19.31
C PRO A 166 7.54 13.23 18.74
N SER A 167 6.57 13.59 19.57
CA SER A 167 5.46 14.44 19.15
C SER A 167 5.95 15.77 18.61
N GLY A 168 5.48 16.15 17.42
CA GLY A 168 5.89 17.36 16.70
C GLY A 168 6.89 17.14 15.57
N ILE A 169 7.45 15.92 15.44
CA ILE A 169 8.34 15.54 14.33
C ILE A 169 7.53 14.94 13.18
N ASN A 170 7.86 15.36 11.95
CA ASN A 170 7.34 14.71 10.75
C ASN A 170 8.01 13.35 10.53
N SER A 171 7.22 12.28 10.45
CA SER A 171 7.71 10.91 10.35
C SER A 171 8.49 10.58 9.08
N GLU A 172 8.33 11.34 8.01
CA GLU A 172 9.00 11.12 6.72
C GLU A 172 10.20 12.06 6.53
N SER A 173 10.00 13.37 6.78
CA SER A 173 11.05 14.37 6.53
C SER A 173 11.99 14.60 7.72
N GLY A 174 11.54 14.31 8.96
CA GLY A 174 12.26 14.65 10.19
C GLY A 174 12.12 16.11 10.60
N GLU A 175 11.35 16.91 9.86
CA GLU A 175 11.14 18.31 10.16
C GLU A 175 10.34 18.50 11.45
N VAL A 176 10.73 19.51 12.23
CA VAL A 176 9.97 19.97 13.39
C VAL A 176 8.80 20.83 12.92
N LEU A 177 7.59 20.38 13.19
CA LEU A 177 6.37 21.10 12.82
C LEU A 177 5.91 22.01 13.97
N GLY A 178 6.65 23.09 14.20
CA GLY A 178 6.41 24.01 15.30
C GLY A 178 7.16 23.61 16.57
N GLU A 179 6.50 23.01 17.54
CA GLU A 179 7.12 22.51 18.77
C GLU A 179 7.24 20.98 18.73
N ALA A 180 8.36 20.43 19.21
CA ALA A 180 8.57 18.98 19.29
C ALA A 180 9.15 18.57 20.64
N VAL A 181 8.82 17.37 21.09
CA VAL A 181 9.41 16.75 22.28
C VAL A 181 10.86 16.40 22.01
N LYS A 182 11.77 16.77 22.93
CA LYS A 182 13.16 16.35 22.94
C LYS A 182 13.27 15.11 23.85
N ALA A 183 13.16 13.94 23.23
CA ALA A 183 13.21 12.68 23.96
C ALA A 183 14.64 12.30 24.35
N ASP A 184 14.79 11.64 25.50
CA ASP A 184 16.04 10.97 25.90
C ASP A 184 16.08 9.56 25.33
N LEU A 185 14.88 8.97 25.09
CA LEU A 185 14.67 7.65 24.50
C LEU A 185 13.44 7.67 23.57
N THR A 186 13.60 7.15 22.36
CA THR A 186 12.47 6.88 21.44
C THR A 186 12.33 5.38 21.22
N ILE A 187 11.14 4.86 21.50
CA ILE A 187 10.80 3.44 21.28
C ILE A 187 9.87 3.38 20.06
N THR A 188 10.42 3.03 18.91
CA THR A 188 9.67 2.89 17.67
C THR A 188 9.33 1.43 17.37
N PHE A 189 8.27 1.21 16.59
CA PHE A 189 7.69 -0.11 16.40
C PHE A 189 7.96 -0.66 15.01
N HIS A 190 8.26 -1.96 14.94
CA HIS A 190 8.51 -2.77 13.77
C HIS A 190 9.78 -2.38 13.03
N LYS A 191 9.85 -1.14 12.49
CA LYS A 191 11.02 -0.55 11.81
C LYS A 191 11.09 0.96 12.11
N ALA A 192 12.25 1.56 11.91
CA ALA A 192 12.42 3.01 12.07
C ALA A 192 11.64 3.78 10.97
N LYS A 193 11.08 4.93 11.34
CA LYS A 193 10.49 5.87 10.37
C LYS A 193 11.60 6.73 9.78
N PRO A 194 11.55 7.10 8.48
CA PRO A 194 12.61 7.88 7.83
C PRO A 194 12.97 9.17 8.57
N GLY A 195 11.97 9.84 9.15
CA GLY A 195 12.13 11.09 9.89
C GLY A 195 12.93 10.94 11.19
N LEU A 196 12.90 9.79 11.84
CA LEU A 196 13.69 9.52 13.06
C LEU A 196 15.19 9.59 12.78
N LEU A 197 15.62 9.13 11.61
CA LEU A 197 17.02 9.12 11.21
C LEU A 197 17.55 10.52 10.85
N LYS A 198 16.63 11.47 10.61
CA LYS A 198 16.96 12.87 10.23
C LYS A 198 16.82 13.83 11.39
N ALA A 199 16.13 13.48 12.47
CA ALA A 199 15.82 14.30 13.62
C ALA A 199 16.57 13.87 14.89
N GLU A 200 17.85 13.50 14.79
CA GLU A 200 18.66 12.92 15.88
C GLU A 200 18.62 13.75 17.18
N GLU A 201 18.58 15.09 17.08
CA GLU A 201 18.52 16.00 18.22
C GLU A 201 17.27 15.79 19.11
N TYR A 202 16.19 15.26 18.53
CA TYR A 202 14.89 15.07 19.20
C TYR A 202 14.63 13.62 19.62
N VAL A 203 15.37 12.67 19.06
CA VAL A 203 15.10 11.23 19.18
C VAL A 203 15.78 10.60 20.40
N GLY A 204 16.94 11.13 20.78
CA GLY A 204 17.76 10.51 21.83
C GLY A 204 18.22 9.09 21.45
N GLU A 205 18.23 8.17 22.41
CA GLU A 205 18.46 6.76 22.16
C GLU A 205 17.29 6.17 21.36
N LEU A 206 17.56 5.54 20.20
CA LEU A 206 16.52 4.92 19.36
C LEU A 206 16.49 3.41 19.55
N ILE A 207 15.34 2.88 19.99
CA ILE A 207 15.11 1.44 20.13
C ILE A 207 13.96 1.01 19.21
N ILE A 208 14.19 -0.01 18.38
CA ILE A 208 13.18 -0.63 17.54
C ILE A 208 12.64 -1.87 18.26
N LYS A 209 11.31 -1.95 18.44
CA LYS A 209 10.63 -3.08 19.06
C LYS A 209 9.69 -3.76 18.10
N HIS A 210 9.78 -5.09 18.03
CA HIS A 210 8.80 -5.89 17.31
C HIS A 210 7.45 -5.88 18.04
N ILE A 211 6.38 -5.75 17.26
CA ILE A 211 5.00 -5.72 17.78
C ILE A 211 4.19 -6.95 17.39
N GLY A 212 4.84 -7.97 16.84
CA GLY A 212 4.21 -9.25 16.50
C GLY A 212 3.74 -9.35 15.05
N ILE A 213 4.37 -8.61 14.14
CA ILE A 213 4.15 -8.77 12.70
C ILE A 213 5.23 -9.71 12.16
N PRO A 214 4.87 -10.92 11.70
CA PRO A 214 5.81 -11.85 11.07
C PRO A 214 6.32 -11.33 9.72
N PRO A 215 7.56 -11.70 9.31
CA PRO A 215 8.14 -11.28 8.02
C PRO A 215 7.29 -11.66 6.80
N GLU A 216 6.52 -12.75 6.88
CA GLU A 216 5.63 -13.19 5.80
C GLU A 216 4.54 -12.15 5.50
N ILE A 217 4.00 -11.47 6.52
CA ILE A 217 2.97 -10.43 6.33
C ILE A 217 3.53 -9.24 5.55
N GLU A 218 4.82 -8.92 5.73
CA GLU A 218 5.47 -7.89 4.92
C GLU A 218 5.54 -8.28 3.43
N LYS A 219 5.76 -9.58 3.15
CA LYS A 219 5.90 -10.11 1.79
C LYS A 219 4.56 -10.37 1.11
N PHE A 220 3.44 -10.49 1.83
CA PHE A 220 2.16 -10.85 1.25
C PHE A 220 1.36 -9.62 0.85
N ALA A 221 0.75 -9.68 -0.35
CA ALA A 221 -0.22 -8.70 -0.79
C ALA A 221 -1.52 -8.83 0.02
N GLY A 222 -2.13 -7.70 0.35
CA GLY A 222 -3.34 -7.69 1.14
C GLY A 222 -4.19 -6.43 0.93
N PRO A 223 -5.31 -6.32 1.67
CA PRO A 223 -6.21 -5.16 1.58
C PRO A 223 -5.53 -3.82 1.86
N GLY A 224 -4.51 -3.83 2.72
CA GLY A 224 -3.75 -2.63 3.05
C GLY A 224 -3.04 -2.04 1.85
N ASP A 225 -2.47 -2.88 0.98
CA ASP A 225 -1.81 -2.44 -0.25
C ASP A 225 -2.81 -1.75 -1.20
N VAL A 226 -4.05 -2.25 -1.26
CA VAL A 226 -5.13 -1.60 -2.04
C VAL A 226 -5.48 -0.24 -1.45
N ILE A 227 -5.71 -0.17 -0.13
CA ILE A 227 -6.18 1.06 0.55
C ILE A 227 -5.15 2.18 0.45
N VAL A 228 -3.86 1.89 0.59
CA VAL A 228 -2.83 2.93 0.49
C VAL A 228 -2.58 3.39 -0.95
N ALA A 229 -2.77 2.52 -1.93
CA ALA A 229 -2.60 2.85 -3.34
C ALA A 229 -3.78 3.64 -3.93
N LEU A 230 -4.96 3.65 -3.25
CA LEU A 230 -6.13 4.40 -3.71
C LEU A 230 -5.88 5.92 -3.67
N LYS A 231 -6.26 6.60 -4.75
CA LYS A 231 -6.29 8.07 -4.82
C LYS A 231 -7.65 8.57 -4.32
N PRO A 232 -7.69 9.40 -3.25
CA PRO A 232 -8.95 10.01 -2.80
C PRO A 232 -9.58 10.88 -3.90
N ARG A 233 -10.92 10.89 -3.97
CA ARG A 233 -11.70 11.79 -4.86
C ARG A 233 -12.30 12.93 -4.05
N PRO A 234 -11.67 14.12 -3.99
CA PRO A 234 -12.27 15.29 -3.37
C PRO A 234 -13.56 15.72 -4.12
N PRO A 235 -14.50 16.39 -3.42
CA PRO A 235 -15.74 16.85 -4.04
C PRO A 235 -15.53 17.79 -5.24
N GLU A 236 -14.40 18.50 -5.26
CA GLU A 236 -14.03 19.48 -6.30
C GLU A 236 -13.36 18.85 -7.53
N SER A 237 -13.28 17.51 -7.59
CA SER A 237 -12.60 16.80 -8.68
C SER A 237 -13.27 17.03 -10.04
N HIS A 238 -12.45 17.15 -11.08
CA HIS A 238 -12.87 17.38 -12.46
C HIS A 238 -12.51 16.21 -13.37
N LYS A 239 -13.15 16.13 -14.54
CA LYS A 239 -12.87 15.12 -15.57
C LYS A 239 -11.41 15.16 -16.02
N GLY A 240 -10.70 14.07 -15.86
CA GLY A 240 -9.29 13.89 -16.19
C GLY A 240 -8.35 13.88 -14.98
N ASP A 241 -8.83 14.23 -13.76
CA ASP A 241 -8.03 14.21 -12.54
C ASP A 241 -7.67 12.78 -12.11
N PHE A 242 -8.50 11.81 -12.51
CA PHE A 242 -8.33 10.37 -12.25
C PHE A 242 -7.86 9.60 -13.48
N GLY A 243 -7.17 10.30 -14.37
CA GLY A 243 -6.42 9.69 -15.44
C GLY A 243 -7.13 9.62 -16.79
N ARG A 244 -6.27 9.50 -17.80
CA ARG A 244 -6.61 9.26 -19.19
C ARG A 244 -5.75 8.11 -19.66
N LEU A 245 -6.33 6.92 -19.69
CA LEU A 245 -5.64 5.70 -20.06
C LEU A 245 -5.72 5.48 -21.57
N LEU A 246 -4.57 5.30 -22.21
CA LEU A 246 -4.50 4.85 -23.60
C LEU A 246 -4.19 3.35 -23.61
N ILE A 247 -5.01 2.58 -24.30
CA ILE A 247 -4.82 1.14 -24.52
C ILE A 247 -4.55 0.95 -26.01
N VAL A 248 -3.38 0.44 -26.34
CA VAL A 248 -2.99 0.05 -27.69
C VAL A 248 -3.15 -1.47 -27.79
N GLY A 249 -4.21 -1.90 -28.45
CA GLY A 249 -4.59 -3.31 -28.47
C GLY A 249 -5.67 -3.60 -29.50
N GLY A 250 -5.88 -4.90 -29.74
CA GLY A 250 -6.80 -5.39 -30.74
C GLY A 250 -6.12 -5.57 -32.11
N SER A 251 -6.62 -6.53 -32.85
CA SER A 251 -6.22 -6.88 -34.21
C SER A 251 -7.42 -7.43 -34.96
N GLU A 252 -7.26 -7.83 -36.21
CA GLU A 252 -8.31 -8.51 -36.99
C GLU A 252 -8.92 -9.68 -36.22
N THR A 253 -8.12 -10.42 -35.47
CA THR A 253 -8.57 -11.61 -34.73
C THR A 253 -9.13 -11.30 -33.34
N TYR A 254 -8.61 -10.28 -32.65
CA TYR A 254 -8.87 -10.06 -31.23
C TYR A 254 -9.48 -8.69 -30.97
N SER A 255 -10.76 -8.64 -30.63
CA SER A 255 -11.47 -7.42 -30.22
C SER A 255 -11.75 -7.39 -28.69
N GLY A 256 -11.90 -8.54 -28.05
CA GLY A 256 -12.34 -8.66 -26.66
C GLY A 256 -11.28 -8.25 -25.62
N ALA A 257 -10.01 -8.56 -25.85
CA ALA A 257 -8.93 -8.29 -24.90
C ALA A 257 -8.80 -6.79 -24.53
N PRO A 258 -8.70 -5.84 -25.49
CA PRO A 258 -8.63 -4.42 -25.14
C PRO A 258 -9.95 -3.89 -24.54
N VAL A 259 -11.10 -4.52 -24.83
CA VAL A 259 -12.38 -4.18 -24.20
C VAL A 259 -12.36 -4.54 -22.71
N LEU A 260 -11.91 -5.75 -22.36
CA LEU A 260 -11.81 -6.19 -20.96
C LEU A 260 -10.88 -5.27 -20.18
N ALA A 261 -9.71 -4.94 -20.74
CA ALA A 261 -8.78 -4.00 -20.11
C ALA A 261 -9.39 -2.61 -19.90
N ALA A 262 -10.08 -2.06 -20.90
CA ALA A 262 -10.72 -0.75 -20.80
C ALA A 262 -11.87 -0.73 -19.78
N LEU A 263 -12.75 -1.73 -19.83
CA LEU A 263 -13.86 -1.83 -18.89
C LEU A 263 -13.37 -2.03 -17.45
N ALA A 264 -12.31 -2.85 -17.24
CA ALA A 264 -11.69 -3.03 -15.94
C ALA A 264 -11.11 -1.69 -15.41
N ALA A 265 -10.42 -0.93 -16.27
CA ALA A 265 -9.89 0.38 -15.90
C ALA A 265 -11.01 1.38 -15.54
N LEU A 266 -12.09 1.42 -16.29
CA LEU A 266 -13.26 2.27 -15.99
C LEU A 266 -13.92 1.85 -14.68
N ARG A 267 -14.05 0.55 -14.41
CA ARG A 267 -14.57 0.01 -13.14
C ARG A 267 -13.63 0.29 -11.95
N ALA A 268 -12.32 0.33 -12.20
CA ALA A 268 -11.34 0.77 -11.22
C ALA A 268 -11.36 2.29 -11.00
N GLY A 269 -12.03 3.07 -11.87
CA GLY A 269 -12.31 4.48 -11.65
C GLY A 269 -11.43 5.44 -12.46
N VAL A 270 -10.83 5.01 -13.57
CA VAL A 270 -10.22 5.95 -14.52
C VAL A 270 -11.29 6.81 -15.17
N ASP A 271 -11.00 8.10 -15.40
CA ASP A 271 -12.00 9.01 -15.98
C ASP A 271 -12.23 8.78 -17.46
N LEU A 272 -11.20 8.41 -18.21
CA LEU A 272 -11.26 8.20 -19.65
C LEU A 272 -10.35 7.02 -20.06
N ALA A 273 -10.91 6.08 -20.81
CA ALA A 273 -10.18 5.01 -21.47
C ALA A 273 -10.29 5.12 -22.98
N TYR A 274 -9.15 5.25 -23.64
CA TYR A 274 -9.03 5.30 -25.09
C TYR A 274 -8.45 3.96 -25.58
N ILE A 275 -9.06 3.39 -26.62
CA ILE A 275 -8.56 2.16 -27.25
C ILE A 275 -8.14 2.47 -28.68
N ALA A 276 -6.87 2.27 -29.00
CA ALA A 276 -6.34 2.36 -30.34
C ALA A 276 -6.31 0.96 -30.96
N ALA A 277 -7.13 0.74 -31.99
CA ALA A 277 -7.28 -0.55 -32.68
C ALA A 277 -7.55 -0.36 -34.17
N PRO A 278 -7.27 -1.38 -35.03
CA PRO A 278 -7.64 -1.37 -36.43
C PRO A 278 -9.09 -0.96 -36.64
N ARG A 279 -9.40 -0.26 -37.74
CA ARG A 279 -10.69 0.41 -37.98
C ARG A 279 -11.90 -0.50 -37.74
N GLU A 280 -11.90 -1.67 -38.33
CA GLU A 280 -13.03 -2.62 -38.21
C GLU A 280 -13.15 -3.15 -36.79
N THR A 281 -12.02 -3.53 -36.19
CA THR A 281 -11.94 -3.94 -34.78
C THR A 281 -12.41 -2.83 -33.84
N ALA A 282 -12.04 -1.58 -34.10
CA ALA A 282 -12.44 -0.43 -33.30
C ALA A 282 -13.97 -0.17 -33.35
N TYR A 283 -14.63 -0.41 -34.49
CA TYR A 283 -16.08 -0.38 -34.57
C TYR A 283 -16.73 -1.50 -33.77
N ALA A 284 -16.19 -2.74 -33.86
CA ALA A 284 -16.65 -3.84 -33.05
C ALA A 284 -16.50 -3.53 -31.55
N ILE A 285 -15.35 -3.01 -31.14
CA ILE A 285 -15.07 -2.59 -29.75
C ILE A 285 -16.11 -1.55 -29.28
N SER A 286 -16.41 -0.54 -30.11
CA SER A 286 -17.38 0.51 -29.75
C SER A 286 -18.80 -0.01 -29.50
N SER A 287 -19.14 -1.20 -30.00
CA SER A 287 -20.45 -1.81 -29.79
C SER A 287 -20.65 -2.47 -28.42
N PHE A 288 -19.56 -2.72 -27.67
CA PHE A 288 -19.65 -3.37 -26.36
C PHE A 288 -20.13 -2.44 -25.25
N SER A 289 -19.76 -1.14 -25.31
CA SER A 289 -20.22 -0.17 -24.30
C SER A 289 -20.12 1.27 -24.84
N PRO A 290 -21.09 2.15 -24.49
CA PRO A 290 -21.02 3.58 -24.80
C PRO A 290 -19.89 4.30 -24.05
N ASP A 291 -19.31 3.69 -23.04
CA ASP A 291 -18.23 4.28 -22.23
C ASP A 291 -16.86 4.16 -22.91
N LEU A 292 -16.74 3.32 -23.96
CA LEU A 292 -15.49 3.07 -24.67
C LEU A 292 -15.23 4.12 -25.75
N ILE A 293 -14.05 4.74 -25.71
CA ILE A 293 -13.60 5.70 -26.72
C ILE A 293 -12.58 5.00 -27.61
N THR A 294 -12.86 4.87 -28.90
CA THR A 294 -11.98 4.15 -29.83
C THR A 294 -11.33 5.06 -30.86
N LEU A 295 -10.03 4.88 -31.07
CA LEU A 295 -9.26 5.44 -32.17
C LEU A 295 -9.24 4.41 -33.30
N LYS A 296 -9.73 4.81 -34.48
CA LYS A 296 -9.80 3.98 -35.66
C LYS A 296 -8.49 4.08 -36.42
N LEU A 297 -7.67 3.03 -36.36
CA LEU A 297 -6.39 2.94 -37.07
C LEU A 297 -6.61 2.39 -38.49
N GLU A 298 -5.84 2.84 -39.44
CA GLU A 298 -5.86 2.29 -40.79
C GLU A 298 -5.16 0.91 -40.81
N GLY A 299 -5.65 0.02 -41.68
CA GLY A 299 -5.16 -1.36 -41.80
C GLY A 299 -5.86 -2.34 -40.87
N ASP A 300 -5.38 -3.58 -40.84
CA ASP A 300 -5.90 -4.72 -40.08
C ASP A 300 -5.05 -5.05 -38.83
N HIS A 301 -3.89 -4.41 -38.68
CA HIS A 301 -2.99 -4.51 -37.54
C HIS A 301 -2.31 -3.17 -37.24
N LEU A 302 -1.67 -3.06 -36.08
CA LEU A 302 -0.87 -1.88 -35.71
C LEU A 302 0.40 -1.80 -36.57
N SER A 303 0.60 -0.65 -37.22
CA SER A 303 1.79 -0.37 -38.03
C SER A 303 2.37 1.02 -37.76
N GLY A 304 3.51 1.32 -38.36
CA GLY A 304 4.16 2.63 -38.28
C GLY A 304 3.28 3.79 -38.77
N ASP A 305 2.40 3.56 -39.72
CA ASP A 305 1.50 4.57 -40.28
C ASP A 305 0.44 5.05 -39.29
N ASN A 306 0.16 4.25 -38.25
CA ASN A 306 -0.79 4.58 -37.20
C ASN A 306 -0.23 5.50 -36.11
N LEU A 307 1.10 5.59 -35.99
CA LEU A 307 1.76 6.35 -34.93
C LEU A 307 1.33 7.82 -34.83
N PRO A 308 1.13 8.57 -35.92
CA PRO A 308 0.69 9.97 -35.83
C PRO A 308 -0.67 10.15 -35.15
N VAL A 309 -1.59 9.21 -35.34
CA VAL A 309 -2.92 9.24 -34.71
C VAL A 309 -2.80 8.92 -33.22
N ILE A 310 -2.01 7.90 -32.87
CA ILE A 310 -1.80 7.46 -31.49
C ILE A 310 -1.07 8.54 -30.66
N ARG A 311 -0.04 9.18 -31.22
CA ARG A 311 0.73 10.26 -30.58
C ARG A 311 -0.14 11.41 -30.07
N ARG A 312 -1.15 11.84 -30.83
CA ARG A 312 -2.06 12.92 -30.43
C ARG A 312 -2.81 12.63 -29.13
N VAL A 313 -3.11 11.36 -28.87
CA VAL A 313 -3.78 10.93 -27.64
C VAL A 313 -2.77 10.66 -26.55
N LEU A 314 -1.61 10.07 -26.92
CA LEU A 314 -0.52 9.79 -25.98
C LEU A 314 -0.03 11.07 -25.28
N GLU A 315 0.10 12.20 -26.00
CA GLU A 315 0.48 13.50 -25.41
C GLU A 315 -0.45 14.00 -24.28
N ARG A 316 -1.67 13.44 -24.21
CA ARG A 316 -2.66 13.78 -23.17
C ARG A 316 -2.96 12.63 -22.22
N ALA A 317 -2.42 11.45 -22.52
CA ALA A 317 -2.56 10.27 -21.68
C ALA A 317 -1.73 10.41 -20.41
N THR A 318 -2.20 9.81 -19.33
CA THR A 318 -1.48 9.75 -18.04
C THR A 318 -0.86 8.39 -17.79
N ALA A 319 -1.27 7.35 -18.54
CA ALA A 319 -0.64 6.04 -18.63
C ALA A 319 -1.01 5.36 -19.95
N MET A 320 -0.24 4.36 -20.34
CA MET A 320 -0.48 3.57 -21.55
C MET A 320 -0.38 2.07 -21.25
N ILE A 321 -1.33 1.29 -21.78
CA ILE A 321 -1.26 -0.18 -21.85
C ILE A 321 -0.97 -0.56 -23.29
N ILE A 322 -0.02 -1.48 -23.51
CA ILE A 322 0.29 -2.02 -24.83
C ILE A 322 0.25 -3.54 -24.76
N GLY A 323 -0.51 -4.17 -25.65
CA GLY A 323 -0.42 -5.61 -25.83
C GLY A 323 -1.70 -6.39 -25.96
N PRO A 324 -2.79 -6.09 -25.23
CA PRO A 324 -4.01 -6.89 -25.29
C PRO A 324 -4.49 -7.14 -26.72
N GLY A 325 -4.30 -8.36 -27.24
CA GLY A 325 -4.79 -8.77 -28.55
C GLY A 325 -4.16 -8.10 -29.77
N LEU A 326 -2.92 -7.58 -29.68
CA LEU A 326 -2.26 -6.87 -30.81
C LEU A 326 -1.89 -7.78 -31.98
N GLY A 327 -1.70 -9.10 -31.74
CA GLY A 327 -1.13 -10.00 -32.74
C GLY A 327 0.40 -9.90 -32.87
N LEU A 328 0.96 -10.71 -33.74
CA LEU A 328 2.40 -10.94 -33.85
C LEU A 328 3.01 -10.49 -35.21
N HIS A 329 2.39 -9.51 -35.87
CA HIS A 329 2.98 -8.94 -37.09
C HIS A 329 4.30 -8.23 -36.78
N ARG A 330 5.27 -8.33 -37.70
CA ARG A 330 6.58 -7.69 -37.54
C ARG A 330 6.44 -6.15 -37.45
N GLU A 331 5.60 -5.57 -38.29
CA GLU A 331 5.31 -4.13 -38.24
C GLU A 331 4.69 -3.69 -36.90
N THR A 332 3.88 -4.57 -36.31
CA THR A 332 3.31 -4.33 -34.97
C THR A 332 4.43 -4.30 -33.92
N ALA A 333 5.38 -5.22 -33.96
CA ALA A 333 6.52 -5.22 -33.03
C ALA A 333 7.37 -3.95 -33.16
N ASP A 334 7.64 -3.51 -34.39
CA ASP A 334 8.37 -2.27 -34.66
C ASP A 334 7.60 -1.05 -34.10
N ALA A 335 6.30 -0.96 -34.36
CA ALA A 335 5.45 0.13 -33.88
C ALA A 335 5.35 0.16 -32.35
N VAL A 336 5.24 -1.00 -31.68
CA VAL A 336 5.25 -1.13 -30.21
C VAL A 336 6.54 -0.54 -29.63
N ASN A 337 7.69 -0.91 -30.17
CA ASN A 337 8.98 -0.40 -29.69
C ASN A 337 9.13 1.11 -29.90
N ILE A 338 8.55 1.67 -30.95
CA ILE A 338 8.50 3.13 -31.15
C ILE A 338 7.59 3.78 -30.11
N LEU A 339 6.40 3.23 -29.86
CA LEU A 339 5.47 3.76 -28.84
C LEU A 339 6.04 3.74 -27.43
N ILE A 340 6.79 2.70 -27.05
CA ILE A 340 7.50 2.66 -25.78
C ILE A 340 8.50 3.83 -25.68
N LYS A 341 9.31 4.07 -26.72
CA LYS A 341 10.25 5.21 -26.75
C LYS A 341 9.55 6.57 -26.66
N GLU A 342 8.39 6.71 -27.30
CA GLU A 342 7.59 7.94 -27.20
C GLU A 342 7.06 8.15 -25.77
N ALA A 343 6.59 7.07 -25.11
CA ALA A 343 6.15 7.14 -23.71
C ALA A 343 7.32 7.51 -22.77
N GLU A 344 8.52 6.95 -23.01
CA GLU A 344 9.73 7.32 -22.28
C GLU A 344 10.06 8.81 -22.45
N ARG A 345 10.05 9.32 -23.68
CA ARG A 345 10.28 10.73 -23.96
C ARG A 345 9.26 11.64 -23.23
N LEU A 346 8.01 11.21 -23.13
CA LEU A 346 6.94 11.94 -22.47
C LEU A 346 6.84 11.65 -20.97
N LYS A 347 7.63 10.73 -20.44
CA LYS A 347 7.60 10.23 -19.05
C LYS A 347 6.23 9.67 -18.66
N ILE A 348 5.56 9.00 -19.59
CA ILE A 348 4.26 8.37 -19.38
C ILE A 348 4.50 6.93 -18.92
N PRO A 349 3.91 6.50 -17.79
CA PRO A 349 3.98 5.12 -17.32
C PRO A 349 3.39 4.16 -18.35
N VAL A 350 4.06 3.00 -18.53
CA VAL A 350 3.65 1.98 -19.50
C VAL A 350 3.38 0.65 -18.79
N LEU A 351 2.28 0.00 -19.17
CA LEU A 351 2.06 -1.42 -18.86
C LEU A 351 2.21 -2.23 -20.15
N LEU A 352 3.06 -3.26 -20.11
CA LEU A 352 3.23 -4.23 -21.19
C LEU A 352 2.63 -5.57 -20.80
N ASP A 353 1.71 -6.07 -21.62
CA ASP A 353 1.07 -7.38 -21.43
C ASP A 353 1.00 -8.14 -22.76
N ALA A 354 0.82 -9.43 -22.69
CA ALA A 354 0.55 -10.31 -23.83
C ALA A 354 1.50 -10.06 -25.04
N ASP A 355 0.95 -9.67 -26.21
CA ASP A 355 1.75 -9.46 -27.42
C ASP A 355 2.68 -8.25 -27.33
N GLY A 356 2.38 -7.27 -26.47
CA GLY A 356 3.27 -6.16 -26.15
C GLY A 356 4.57 -6.60 -25.47
N LEU A 357 4.48 -7.60 -24.57
CA LEU A 357 5.65 -8.21 -23.94
C LEU A 357 6.51 -8.96 -24.95
N LYS A 358 5.89 -9.68 -25.88
CA LYS A 358 6.61 -10.43 -26.93
C LYS A 358 7.35 -9.47 -27.86
N ALA A 359 6.70 -8.37 -28.26
CA ALA A 359 7.34 -7.34 -29.08
C ALA A 359 8.52 -6.66 -28.36
N PHE A 360 8.38 -6.39 -27.06
CA PHE A 360 9.45 -5.80 -26.24
C PHE A 360 10.61 -6.76 -26.00
N ALA A 361 10.34 -8.08 -25.84
CA ALA A 361 11.37 -9.09 -25.57
C ALA A 361 12.47 -9.15 -26.63
N GLU A 362 12.17 -8.80 -27.87
CA GLU A 362 13.15 -8.73 -28.95
C GLU A 362 14.18 -7.61 -28.74
N SER A 363 13.80 -6.53 -28.05
CA SER A 363 14.66 -5.36 -27.84
C SER A 363 15.73 -5.55 -26.76
N LYS A 364 15.49 -6.41 -25.77
CA LYS A 364 16.36 -6.73 -24.63
C LYS A 364 17.01 -5.53 -23.95
N ARG A 365 16.30 -4.41 -23.84
CA ARG A 365 16.82 -3.16 -23.27
C ARG A 365 16.17 -2.83 -21.92
N ARG A 366 16.79 -1.96 -21.15
CA ARG A 366 16.16 -1.33 -19.99
C ARG A 366 15.07 -0.35 -20.43
N LEU A 367 14.09 -0.16 -19.58
CA LEU A 367 13.05 0.85 -19.74
C LEU A 367 13.47 2.16 -19.06
N GLU A 368 13.23 3.30 -19.73
CA GLU A 368 13.60 4.64 -19.23
C GLU A 368 12.37 5.40 -18.68
N THR A 369 11.26 4.71 -18.48
CA THR A 369 10.04 5.24 -17.84
C THR A 369 9.51 4.25 -16.83
N SER A 370 8.63 4.73 -15.94
CA SER A 370 7.91 3.85 -15.03
C SER A 370 7.16 2.78 -15.82
N ALA A 371 7.48 1.52 -15.58
CA ALA A 371 6.89 0.43 -16.35
C ALA A 371 6.46 -0.74 -15.47
N VAL A 372 5.36 -1.39 -15.87
CA VAL A 372 4.89 -2.66 -15.29
C VAL A 372 4.79 -3.68 -16.42
N LEU A 373 5.43 -4.81 -16.24
CA LEU A 373 5.37 -5.96 -17.14
C LEU A 373 4.59 -7.08 -16.46
N THR A 374 3.60 -7.67 -17.13
CA THR A 374 2.70 -8.68 -16.56
C THR A 374 2.84 -10.06 -17.22
N PRO A 375 4.06 -10.65 -17.27
CA PRO A 375 4.25 -11.93 -17.93
C PRO A 375 3.63 -13.10 -17.13
N HIS A 376 3.09 -14.10 -17.83
CA HIS A 376 2.99 -15.45 -17.31
C HIS A 376 4.32 -16.20 -17.54
N ALA A 377 4.49 -17.40 -16.99
CA ALA A 377 5.77 -18.14 -17.06
C ALA A 377 6.32 -18.31 -18.49
N GLY A 378 5.43 -18.54 -19.48
CA GLY A 378 5.83 -18.65 -20.89
C GLY A 378 6.35 -17.33 -21.47
N GLU A 379 5.67 -16.21 -21.18
CA GLU A 379 6.10 -14.85 -21.58
C GLU A 379 7.37 -14.43 -20.86
N TYR A 380 7.50 -14.79 -19.58
CA TYR A 380 8.72 -14.55 -18.81
C TYR A 380 9.94 -15.24 -19.45
N ARG A 381 9.77 -16.51 -19.86
CA ARG A 381 10.83 -17.24 -20.57
C ARG A 381 11.20 -16.58 -21.91
N MET A 382 10.24 -16.05 -22.65
CA MET A 382 10.52 -15.29 -23.89
C MET A 382 11.28 -14.01 -23.61
N LEU A 383 10.88 -13.28 -22.54
CA LEU A 383 11.51 -12.02 -22.14
C LEU A 383 12.96 -12.20 -21.68
N THR A 384 13.25 -13.26 -20.91
CA THR A 384 14.54 -13.45 -20.21
C THR A 384 15.41 -14.54 -20.80
N GLY A 385 14.83 -15.50 -21.51
CA GLY A 385 15.49 -16.75 -21.91
C GLY A 385 15.64 -17.76 -20.75
N SER A 386 15.22 -17.41 -19.54
CA SER A 386 15.43 -18.21 -18.33
C SER A 386 14.21 -19.06 -17.99
N ILE A 387 14.46 -20.22 -17.35
CA ILE A 387 13.42 -21.07 -16.75
C ILE A 387 13.28 -20.65 -15.28
N LEU A 388 12.04 -20.53 -14.84
CA LEU A 388 11.73 -20.20 -13.44
C LEU A 388 11.98 -21.41 -12.53
N PRO A 389 12.58 -21.23 -11.35
CA PRO A 389 12.68 -22.27 -10.33
C PRO A 389 11.30 -22.74 -9.84
N ASP A 390 11.24 -23.97 -9.30
CA ASP A 390 9.99 -24.48 -8.68
C ASP A 390 9.76 -23.89 -7.29
N ASP A 391 10.84 -23.69 -6.53
CA ASP A 391 10.78 -23.04 -5.21
C ASP A 391 10.33 -21.58 -5.32
N ILE A 392 9.41 -21.16 -4.46
CA ILE A 392 8.78 -19.84 -4.55
C ILE A 392 9.74 -18.71 -4.16
N ASP A 393 10.60 -18.92 -3.16
CA ASP A 393 11.55 -17.90 -2.71
C ASP A 393 12.68 -17.72 -3.74
N GLU A 394 13.20 -18.82 -4.31
CA GLU A 394 14.17 -18.77 -5.42
C GLU A 394 13.56 -18.08 -6.64
N ARG A 395 12.31 -18.40 -6.98
CA ARG A 395 11.57 -17.78 -8.09
C ARG A 395 11.39 -16.28 -7.86
N ALA A 396 11.03 -15.88 -6.64
CA ALA A 396 10.86 -14.48 -6.27
C ALA A 396 12.18 -13.70 -6.40
N GLU A 397 13.31 -14.30 -6.04
CA GLU A 397 14.62 -13.68 -6.18
C GLU A 397 15.04 -13.55 -7.65
N VAL A 398 14.73 -14.54 -8.49
CA VAL A 398 14.95 -14.48 -9.96
C VAL A 398 14.11 -13.35 -10.58
N VAL A 399 12.84 -13.22 -10.18
CA VAL A 399 11.96 -12.13 -10.64
C VAL A 399 12.48 -10.77 -10.17
N ARG A 400 12.93 -10.66 -8.93
CA ARG A 400 13.51 -9.42 -8.38
C ARG A 400 14.73 -8.97 -9.20
N LYS A 401 15.60 -9.89 -9.53
CA LYS A 401 16.80 -9.62 -10.33
C LYS A 401 16.44 -9.14 -11.73
N THR A 402 15.46 -9.79 -12.36
CA THR A 402 14.96 -9.39 -13.68
C THR A 402 14.34 -7.98 -13.63
N ALA A 403 13.57 -7.67 -12.60
CA ALA A 403 12.98 -6.34 -12.41
C ALA A 403 14.08 -5.26 -12.29
N GLN A 404 15.14 -5.55 -11.53
CA GLN A 404 16.31 -4.68 -11.40
C GLN A 404 17.06 -4.48 -12.73
N ASP A 405 17.26 -5.55 -13.49
CA ASP A 405 17.98 -5.52 -14.76
C ASP A 405 17.22 -4.72 -15.82
N LEU A 406 15.89 -4.83 -15.85
CA LEU A 406 15.02 -4.13 -16.80
C LEU A 406 14.61 -2.71 -16.34
N ASP A 407 14.87 -2.35 -15.08
CA ASP A 407 14.40 -1.12 -14.46
C ASP A 407 12.87 -0.97 -14.54
N ALA A 408 12.17 -2.04 -14.22
CA ALA A 408 10.72 -2.14 -14.36
C ALA A 408 10.11 -3.03 -13.27
N VAL A 409 8.85 -2.82 -12.96
CA VAL A 409 8.09 -3.72 -12.10
C VAL A 409 7.70 -4.96 -12.91
N ILE A 410 8.02 -6.13 -12.37
CA ILE A 410 7.56 -7.42 -12.90
C ILE A 410 6.42 -7.93 -12.02
N LEU A 411 5.27 -8.17 -12.62
CA LEU A 411 4.16 -8.92 -12.04
C LEU A 411 4.10 -10.27 -12.75
N LEU A 412 4.82 -11.25 -12.24
CA LEU A 412 4.79 -12.61 -12.75
C LEU A 412 3.49 -13.28 -12.36
N LYS A 413 2.62 -13.54 -13.35
CA LYS A 413 1.33 -14.21 -13.16
C LYS A 413 1.52 -15.70 -12.92
N GLY A 414 0.82 -16.25 -11.91
CA GLY A 414 0.90 -17.67 -11.59
C GLY A 414 -0.17 -18.12 -10.58
N HIS A 415 0.02 -19.31 -10.02
CA HIS A 415 -0.78 -19.77 -8.88
C HIS A 415 -0.58 -18.86 -7.66
N ILE A 416 0.64 -18.38 -7.49
CA ILE A 416 1.01 -17.28 -6.61
C ILE A 416 1.65 -16.25 -7.54
N ASP A 417 1.07 -15.05 -7.60
CA ASP A 417 1.71 -13.98 -8.35
C ASP A 417 2.90 -13.44 -7.57
N ILE A 418 3.99 -13.13 -8.28
CA ILE A 418 5.19 -12.54 -7.71
C ILE A 418 5.37 -11.16 -8.29
N ILE A 419 5.41 -10.13 -7.43
CA ILE A 419 5.57 -8.75 -7.83
C ILE A 419 6.89 -8.22 -7.29
N SER A 420 7.72 -7.62 -8.14
CA SER A 420 8.95 -6.97 -7.71
C SER A 420 9.30 -5.77 -8.59
N ASP A 421 9.92 -4.75 -7.96
CA ASP A 421 10.53 -3.58 -8.61
C ASP A 421 12.07 -3.66 -8.63
N GLY A 422 12.63 -4.82 -8.28
CA GLY A 422 14.07 -5.03 -8.13
C GLY A 422 14.61 -4.83 -6.71
N TYR A 423 13.82 -4.21 -5.83
CA TYR A 423 14.15 -3.96 -4.42
C TYR A 423 13.17 -4.62 -3.46
N ARG A 424 11.87 -4.42 -3.72
CA ARG A 424 10.76 -4.96 -2.94
C ARG A 424 10.20 -6.21 -3.62
N ILE A 425 9.66 -7.12 -2.81
CA ILE A 425 8.94 -8.32 -3.29
C ILE A 425 7.60 -8.39 -2.56
N LYS A 426 6.54 -8.66 -3.33
CA LYS A 426 5.23 -9.06 -2.78
C LYS A 426 4.74 -10.34 -3.46
N LEU A 427 4.08 -11.20 -2.69
CA LEU A 427 3.45 -12.43 -3.14
C LEU A 427 1.93 -12.28 -3.01
N ASN A 428 1.20 -12.49 -4.08
CA ASN A 428 -0.26 -12.45 -4.06
C ASN A 428 -0.84 -13.87 -4.07
N PHE A 429 -1.64 -14.18 -3.05
CA PHE A 429 -2.30 -15.48 -2.86
C PHE A 429 -3.79 -15.45 -3.17
N THR A 430 -4.34 -14.31 -3.62
CA THR A 430 -5.73 -14.23 -4.06
C THR A 430 -5.90 -14.82 -5.45
N GLY A 431 -7.09 -15.30 -5.73
CA GLY A 431 -7.40 -15.96 -6.97
C GLY A 431 -7.56 -17.48 -6.81
N ASN A 432 -8.05 -18.12 -7.86
CA ASN A 432 -8.37 -19.53 -7.83
C ASN A 432 -8.24 -20.13 -9.24
N PRO A 433 -8.23 -21.50 -9.37
CA PRO A 433 -8.06 -22.16 -10.66
C PRO A 433 -9.11 -21.82 -11.73
N GLY A 434 -10.30 -21.33 -11.36
CA GLY A 434 -11.31 -20.86 -12.32
C GLY A 434 -10.83 -19.67 -13.15
N MET A 435 -9.86 -18.91 -12.66
CA MET A 435 -9.27 -17.75 -13.37
C MET A 435 -8.32 -18.14 -14.52
N THR A 436 -8.13 -19.42 -14.82
CA THR A 436 -7.36 -19.87 -15.99
C THR A 436 -8.08 -19.62 -17.32
N VAL A 437 -9.32 -19.13 -17.30
CA VAL A 437 -10.05 -18.69 -18.49
C VAL A 437 -9.39 -17.48 -19.15
N GLY A 438 -9.48 -17.38 -20.49
CA GLY A 438 -8.94 -16.27 -21.25
C GLY A 438 -9.56 -14.92 -20.83
N GLY A 439 -8.74 -13.87 -20.78
CA GLY A 439 -9.18 -12.50 -20.53
C GLY A 439 -9.00 -12.00 -19.08
N THR A 440 -8.73 -12.86 -18.09
CA THR A 440 -8.48 -12.43 -16.71
C THR A 440 -7.20 -11.63 -16.56
N GLY A 441 -6.20 -11.87 -17.43
CA GLY A 441 -4.99 -11.06 -17.55
C GLY A 441 -5.27 -9.67 -18.11
N ASP A 442 -6.19 -9.56 -19.10
CA ASP A 442 -6.59 -8.26 -19.65
C ASP A 442 -7.32 -7.41 -18.58
N VAL A 443 -8.16 -8.05 -17.75
CA VAL A 443 -8.79 -7.39 -16.60
C VAL A 443 -7.73 -6.88 -15.62
N LEU A 444 -6.73 -7.71 -15.27
CA LEU A 444 -5.61 -7.31 -14.42
C LEU A 444 -4.87 -6.08 -15.01
N SER A 445 -4.55 -6.12 -16.30
CA SER A 445 -3.87 -5.03 -16.99
C SER A 445 -4.67 -3.73 -16.94
N GLY A 446 -5.99 -3.81 -17.07
CA GLY A 446 -6.90 -2.68 -16.91
C GLY A 446 -6.87 -2.08 -15.51
N ILE A 447 -6.92 -2.91 -14.46
CA ILE A 447 -6.87 -2.45 -13.06
C ILE A 447 -5.52 -1.76 -12.79
N VAL A 448 -4.40 -2.41 -13.13
CA VAL A 448 -3.06 -1.83 -12.93
C VAL A 448 -2.89 -0.53 -13.72
N GLY A 449 -3.36 -0.51 -14.98
CA GLY A 449 -3.35 0.69 -15.83
C GLY A 449 -4.13 1.87 -15.25
N ALA A 450 -5.24 1.61 -14.55
CA ALA A 450 -6.00 2.65 -13.85
C ALA A 450 -5.16 3.26 -12.71
N TYR A 451 -4.52 2.44 -11.89
CA TYR A 451 -3.65 2.93 -10.81
C TYR A 451 -2.47 3.74 -11.35
N LEU A 452 -1.82 3.29 -12.42
CA LEU A 452 -0.77 4.05 -13.11
C LEU A 452 -1.29 5.39 -13.62
N SER A 453 -2.51 5.43 -14.17
CA SER A 453 -3.15 6.66 -14.66
C SER A 453 -3.39 7.70 -13.57
N TRP A 454 -3.51 7.29 -12.32
CA TRP A 454 -3.66 8.19 -11.16
C TRP A 454 -2.33 8.71 -10.62
N GLY A 455 -1.21 8.22 -11.15
CA GLY A 455 0.13 8.53 -10.66
C GLY A 455 0.53 7.69 -9.43
N ALA A 456 -0.05 6.52 -9.24
CA ALA A 456 0.40 5.58 -8.22
C ALA A 456 1.82 5.08 -8.53
N ASP A 457 2.58 4.74 -7.50
CA ASP A 457 3.85 4.02 -7.65
C ASP A 457 3.61 2.72 -8.42
N PRO A 458 4.43 2.38 -9.44
CA PRO A 458 4.19 1.21 -10.28
C PRO A 458 4.16 -0.12 -9.52
N PHE A 459 4.98 -0.26 -8.47
CA PHE A 459 4.97 -1.44 -7.63
C PHE A 459 3.67 -1.55 -6.83
N GLU A 460 3.23 -0.46 -6.21
CA GLU A 460 1.95 -0.41 -5.49
C GLU A 460 0.76 -0.67 -6.43
N ALA A 461 0.79 -0.10 -7.65
CA ALA A 461 -0.23 -0.35 -8.67
C ALA A 461 -0.32 -1.84 -9.04
N ALA A 462 0.82 -2.49 -9.23
CA ALA A 462 0.89 -3.92 -9.56
C ALA A 462 0.40 -4.80 -8.40
N VAL A 463 0.81 -4.49 -7.16
CA VAL A 463 0.39 -5.24 -5.96
C VAL A 463 -1.11 -5.10 -5.72
N ALA A 464 -1.64 -3.87 -5.75
CA ALA A 464 -3.06 -3.60 -5.58
C ALA A 464 -3.89 -4.26 -6.69
N GLY A 465 -3.43 -4.16 -7.96
CA GLY A 465 -4.08 -4.78 -9.10
C GLY A 465 -4.16 -6.30 -9.01
N ALA A 466 -3.06 -6.95 -8.62
CA ALA A 466 -3.02 -8.40 -8.42
C ALA A 466 -4.00 -8.85 -7.33
N PHE A 467 -4.01 -8.15 -6.17
CA PHE A 467 -4.94 -8.46 -5.09
C PHE A 467 -6.40 -8.28 -5.51
N ILE A 468 -6.75 -7.16 -6.16
CA ILE A 468 -8.13 -6.88 -6.60
C ILE A 468 -8.60 -7.91 -7.61
N ASN A 469 -7.76 -8.21 -8.61
CA ASN A 469 -8.10 -9.17 -9.67
C ASN A 469 -8.33 -10.56 -9.12
N GLY A 470 -7.42 -11.05 -8.26
CA GLY A 470 -7.56 -12.35 -7.61
C GLY A 470 -8.75 -12.42 -6.67
N ALA A 471 -8.96 -11.40 -5.83
CA ALA A 471 -10.11 -11.32 -4.94
C ALA A 471 -11.44 -11.29 -5.73
N ALA A 472 -11.50 -10.57 -6.87
CA ALA A 472 -12.67 -10.59 -7.77
C ALA A 472 -12.96 -12.01 -8.26
N GLY A 473 -11.93 -12.74 -8.69
CA GLY A 473 -12.07 -14.15 -9.06
C GLY A 473 -12.58 -15.03 -7.93
N ASP A 474 -12.15 -14.79 -6.70
CA ASP A 474 -12.60 -15.55 -5.53
C ASP A 474 -14.08 -15.28 -5.20
N PHE A 475 -14.54 -14.03 -5.31
CA PHE A 475 -15.97 -13.71 -5.17
C PHE A 475 -16.81 -14.34 -6.28
N VAL A 476 -16.36 -14.27 -7.54
CA VAL A 476 -17.04 -14.94 -8.67
C VAL A 476 -17.11 -16.45 -8.46
N LYS A 477 -16.01 -17.07 -7.99
CA LYS A 477 -16.02 -18.51 -7.65
C LYS A 477 -17.03 -18.83 -6.55
N ALA A 478 -17.17 -17.98 -5.55
CA ALA A 478 -18.15 -18.18 -4.48
C ALA A 478 -19.60 -18.15 -4.99
N GLU A 479 -19.87 -17.40 -6.07
CA GLU A 479 -21.20 -17.30 -6.70
C GLU A 479 -21.44 -18.36 -7.78
N LYS A 480 -20.45 -18.60 -8.66
CA LYS A 480 -20.60 -19.35 -9.91
C LYS A 480 -19.79 -20.66 -9.96
N GLY A 481 -19.02 -20.95 -8.92
CA GLY A 481 -18.05 -22.05 -8.96
C GLY A 481 -16.94 -21.77 -9.98
N TYR A 482 -16.49 -22.82 -10.70
CA TYR A 482 -15.47 -22.67 -11.74
C TYR A 482 -16.05 -22.31 -13.13
N HIS A 483 -17.35 -22.03 -13.22
CA HIS A 483 -18.04 -21.67 -14.47
C HIS A 483 -18.06 -20.16 -14.67
N MET A 484 -16.90 -19.54 -14.55
CA MET A 484 -16.71 -18.08 -14.67
C MET A 484 -16.14 -17.71 -16.04
N VAL A 485 -16.36 -16.45 -16.43
CA VAL A 485 -15.70 -15.80 -17.55
C VAL A 485 -15.05 -14.49 -17.08
N ALA A 486 -14.07 -13.98 -17.81
CA ALA A 486 -13.31 -12.81 -17.39
C ALA A 486 -14.19 -11.57 -17.12
N SER A 487 -15.26 -11.37 -17.88
CA SER A 487 -16.19 -10.25 -17.68
C SER A 487 -16.94 -10.30 -16.34
N ASP A 488 -17.05 -11.46 -15.70
CA ASP A 488 -17.68 -11.57 -14.38
C ASP A 488 -16.90 -10.83 -13.30
N LEU A 489 -15.58 -10.69 -13.47
CA LEU A 489 -14.71 -9.99 -12.52
C LEU A 489 -15.01 -8.49 -12.45
N LEU A 490 -15.50 -7.90 -13.56
CA LEU A 490 -15.68 -6.45 -13.70
C LEU A 490 -16.63 -5.86 -12.65
N GLU A 491 -17.66 -6.58 -12.25
CA GLU A 491 -18.62 -6.12 -11.23
C GLU A 491 -18.05 -6.12 -9.81
N TRP A 492 -17.04 -6.96 -9.57
CA TRP A 492 -16.41 -7.07 -8.25
C TRP A 492 -15.30 -6.05 -8.03
N ILE A 493 -14.68 -5.51 -9.09
CA ILE A 493 -13.61 -4.51 -8.96
C ILE A 493 -14.02 -3.35 -8.05
N PRO A 494 -15.09 -2.58 -8.30
CA PRO A 494 -15.46 -1.46 -7.45
C PRO A 494 -15.90 -1.90 -6.04
N LYS A 495 -16.47 -3.06 -5.88
CA LYS A 495 -16.88 -3.58 -4.56
C LYS A 495 -15.66 -3.84 -3.67
N ILE A 496 -14.63 -4.49 -4.24
CA ILE A 496 -13.38 -4.78 -3.52
C ILE A 496 -12.60 -3.48 -3.24
N MET A 497 -12.56 -2.55 -4.19
CA MET A 497 -11.88 -1.27 -3.98
C MET A 497 -12.53 -0.42 -2.89
N ASN A 498 -13.86 -0.48 -2.75
CA ASN A 498 -14.58 0.21 -1.68
C ASN A 498 -14.40 -0.46 -0.31
N ASP A 499 -14.31 -1.78 -0.27
CA ASP A 499 -14.06 -2.56 0.95
C ASP A 499 -13.14 -3.77 0.66
N PRO A 500 -11.81 -3.54 0.61
CA PRO A 500 -10.87 -4.62 0.35
C PRO A 500 -10.83 -5.67 1.46
N MET A 501 -11.20 -5.29 2.70
CA MET A 501 -11.29 -6.21 3.83
C MET A 501 -12.43 -7.22 3.71
N SER A 502 -13.45 -6.96 2.86
CA SER A 502 -14.57 -7.89 2.62
C SER A 502 -14.12 -9.27 2.13
N HIS A 503 -12.94 -9.37 1.48
CA HIS A 503 -12.37 -10.65 1.05
C HIS A 503 -12.07 -11.59 2.22
N LEU A 504 -11.84 -11.06 3.43
CA LEU A 504 -11.66 -11.87 4.64
C LEU A 504 -12.86 -12.81 4.91
N ASN A 505 -14.08 -12.40 4.53
CA ASN A 505 -15.30 -13.21 4.71
C ASN A 505 -15.29 -14.50 3.87
N LEU A 506 -14.57 -14.52 2.76
CA LEU A 506 -14.36 -15.72 1.94
C LEU A 506 -13.23 -16.59 2.51
N LYS A 507 -12.16 -15.96 2.98
CA LYS A 507 -10.96 -16.62 3.50
C LYS A 507 -11.28 -17.50 4.72
N THR A 508 -12.15 -17.03 5.60
CA THR A 508 -12.60 -17.78 6.80
C THR A 508 -13.39 -19.05 6.48
N LYS A 509 -13.93 -19.18 5.24
CA LYS A 509 -14.74 -20.32 4.84
C LYS A 509 -13.99 -21.43 4.09
N SER A 510 -12.80 -21.22 3.55
CA SER A 510 -12.19 -22.19 2.62
C SER A 510 -10.67 -22.31 2.55
N HIS A 511 -9.85 -21.41 3.12
CA HIS A 511 -8.44 -21.31 2.73
C HIS A 511 -7.36 -21.77 3.73
N TRP A 512 -7.68 -22.11 4.96
CA TRP A 512 -6.70 -22.65 5.92
C TRP A 512 -6.22 -24.08 5.59
N GLY A 513 -6.83 -24.72 4.60
CA GLY A 513 -6.47 -26.07 4.16
C GLY A 513 -5.27 -26.17 3.21
N LEU A 514 -4.94 -25.10 2.47
CA LEU A 514 -3.94 -25.13 1.39
C LEU A 514 -2.54 -24.65 1.80
N MET A 515 -2.41 -23.97 2.95
CA MET A 515 -1.08 -23.63 3.50
C MET A 515 -0.42 -24.77 4.30
N ARG A 516 -1.08 -25.89 4.48
CA ARG A 516 -0.43 -27.13 4.92
C ARG A 516 0.13 -27.81 3.69
N GLY A 517 1.24 -27.24 3.19
CA GLY A 517 2.01 -27.83 2.14
C GLY A 517 2.42 -29.23 2.50
N SER A 518 2.37 -30.09 1.53
CA SER A 518 3.06 -31.36 1.48
C SER A 518 4.44 -31.29 2.13
N THR A 519 4.56 -31.89 3.31
CA THR A 519 5.85 -32.37 3.83
C THR A 519 6.37 -33.46 2.92
#